data_381e926c79b7291e0802972844b88ab3
#
_entry.id   381e926c79b7291e0802972844b88ab3
#
_cell.length_a   1.000
_cell.length_b   1.000
_cell.length_c   1.000
_cell.angle_alpha   90.00
_cell.angle_beta   90.00
_cell.angle_gamma   90.00
#
_symmetry.space_group_name_H-M   'P 1'
#
loop_
_entity.id
_entity.type
_entity.pdbx_description
1 polymer ?
#
loop_
_entity_poly.entity_id
_entity_poly.type
_entity_poly.pdbx_seq_one_letter_code
_entity_poly.pdbx_strand_id
1 'polypeptide(L)'
;MPAPPPDAPDALLLMTSSCPHCPTVLQSLSALLKAGKIARLEATNLTLRPEVAATYGVRSVPWVRIGPFELEGLRSQGELRPWAEISGTIEGMAEYFNELLKNGASNKVLSLLAADATHFNALLHLLARADTELHV
;
A
#
# COMPACT_ATOMS: atom_id res chain seq x y z
N MET A 1 -15.98 -7.26 -24.44
CA MET A 1 -14.80 -6.90 -23.63
C MET A 1 -15.04 -7.37 -22.21
N PRO A 2 -14.20 -8.26 -21.72
CA PRO A 2 -14.40 -8.72 -20.36
C PRO A 2 -14.25 -7.56 -19.38
N ALA A 3 -15.10 -7.52 -18.38
CA ALA A 3 -14.97 -6.55 -17.32
C ALA A 3 -13.62 -6.75 -16.60
N PRO A 4 -12.91 -5.68 -16.19
CA PRO A 4 -11.72 -5.85 -15.40
C PRO A 4 -12.05 -6.61 -14.12
N PRO A 5 -11.08 -7.35 -13.54
CA PRO A 5 -11.32 -8.00 -12.26
C PRO A 5 -11.84 -6.97 -11.26
N PRO A 6 -12.96 -7.24 -10.55
CA PRO A 6 -13.51 -6.26 -9.60
C PRO A 6 -12.57 -5.95 -8.44
N ASP A 7 -11.51 -6.77 -8.29
CA ASP A 7 -10.58 -6.69 -7.17
C ASP A 7 -9.30 -5.91 -7.48
N ALA A 8 -9.12 -5.43 -8.72
CA ALA A 8 -7.94 -4.62 -9.05
C ALA A 8 -7.98 -3.30 -8.28
N PRO A 9 -6.98 -2.99 -7.45
CA PRO A 9 -7.00 -1.79 -6.62
C PRO A 9 -6.64 -0.54 -7.42
N ASP A 10 -7.01 0.61 -6.88
CA ASP A 10 -6.51 1.90 -7.35
C ASP A 10 -5.19 2.20 -6.66
N ALA A 11 -4.32 2.91 -7.35
CA ALA A 11 -3.04 3.34 -6.80
C ALA A 11 -2.91 4.86 -6.83
N LEU A 12 -2.24 5.40 -5.80
CA LEU A 12 -1.95 6.82 -5.67
C LEU A 12 -0.45 6.98 -5.44
N LEU A 13 0.18 7.82 -6.25
CA LEU A 13 1.59 8.19 -6.07
C LEU A 13 1.68 9.65 -5.68
N LEU A 14 2.34 9.93 -4.57
CA LEU A 14 2.67 11.28 -4.15
C LEU A 14 4.17 11.51 -4.32
N MET A 15 4.52 12.58 -5.02
CA MET A 15 5.89 12.87 -5.42
C MET A 15 6.17 14.37 -5.31
N THR A 16 7.44 14.75 -5.42
CA THR A 16 7.83 16.16 -5.51
C THR A 16 8.64 16.38 -6.77
N SER A 17 8.75 17.63 -7.20
CA SER A 17 9.53 17.99 -8.40
C SER A 17 11.01 17.64 -8.27
N SER A 18 11.55 17.57 -7.05
CA SER A 18 12.96 17.31 -6.79
C SER A 18 13.26 15.87 -6.39
N CYS A 19 12.26 15.00 -6.33
CA CYS A 19 12.43 13.61 -5.89
C CYS A 19 13.18 12.79 -6.95
N PRO A 20 14.39 12.28 -6.66
CA PRO A 20 15.17 11.54 -7.66
C PRO A 20 14.62 10.13 -7.94
N HIS A 21 13.88 9.54 -7.00
CA HIS A 21 13.36 8.18 -7.12
C HIS A 21 11.92 8.12 -7.65
N CYS A 22 11.22 9.24 -7.67
CA CYS A 22 9.81 9.28 -8.07
C CYS A 22 9.56 8.83 -9.52
N PRO A 23 10.41 9.20 -10.51
CA PRO A 23 10.20 8.71 -11.87
C PRO A 23 10.28 7.18 -11.98
N THR A 24 11.17 6.54 -11.22
CA THR A 24 11.31 5.08 -11.21
C THR A 24 10.05 4.42 -10.66
N VAL A 25 9.51 4.93 -9.55
CA VAL A 25 8.29 4.42 -8.94
C VAL A 25 7.08 4.64 -9.87
N LEU A 26 7.00 5.81 -10.50
CA LEU A 26 5.94 6.09 -11.46
C LEU A 26 5.97 5.12 -12.63
N GLN A 27 7.16 4.80 -13.15
CA GLN A 27 7.33 3.83 -14.21
C GLN A 27 6.87 2.44 -13.77
N SER A 28 7.23 2.02 -12.55
CA SER A 28 6.82 0.74 -11.99
C SER A 28 5.29 0.64 -11.87
N LEU A 29 4.65 1.70 -11.37
CA LEU A 29 3.18 1.75 -11.25
C LEU A 29 2.51 1.76 -12.62
N SER A 30 3.07 2.47 -13.59
CA SER A 30 2.55 2.48 -14.97
C SER A 30 2.59 1.09 -15.58
N ALA A 31 3.65 0.33 -15.33
CA ALA A 31 3.75 -1.06 -15.80
C ALA A 31 2.68 -1.95 -15.16
N LEU A 32 2.39 -1.76 -13.87
CA LEU A 32 1.33 -2.50 -13.18
C LEU A 32 -0.05 -2.14 -13.73
N LEU A 33 -0.26 -0.87 -14.05
CA LEU A 33 -1.51 -0.41 -14.66
C LEU A 33 -1.72 -1.07 -16.03
N LYS A 34 -0.68 -1.11 -16.85
CA LYS A 34 -0.73 -1.74 -18.16
C LYS A 34 -0.96 -3.25 -18.05
N ALA A 35 -0.39 -3.88 -17.02
CA ALA A 35 -0.55 -5.31 -16.78
C ALA A 35 -1.90 -5.69 -16.15
N GLY A 36 -2.73 -4.71 -15.78
CA GLY A 36 -4.02 -4.96 -15.16
C GLY A 36 -3.95 -5.34 -13.68
N LYS A 37 -2.81 -5.10 -13.03
CA LYS A 37 -2.64 -5.36 -11.60
C LYS A 37 -3.23 -4.26 -10.72
N ILE A 38 -3.29 -3.03 -11.26
CA ILE A 38 -4.03 -1.91 -10.67
C ILE A 38 -5.00 -1.37 -11.72
N ALA A 39 -6.13 -0.85 -11.27
CA ALA A 39 -7.20 -0.39 -12.16
C ALA A 39 -7.07 1.09 -12.52
N ARG A 40 -6.44 1.88 -11.64
CA ARG A 40 -6.32 3.31 -11.79
C ARG A 40 -5.04 3.78 -11.13
N LEU A 41 -4.35 4.72 -11.76
CA LEU A 41 -3.17 5.36 -11.19
C LEU A 41 -3.38 6.87 -11.18
N GLU A 42 -3.29 7.46 -9.98
CA GLU A 42 -3.30 8.90 -9.81
C GLU A 42 -1.93 9.31 -9.26
N ALA A 43 -1.34 10.34 -9.84
CA ALA A 43 -0.06 10.89 -9.39
C ALA A 43 -0.25 12.37 -9.07
N THR A 44 0.22 12.79 -7.90
CA THR A 44 0.11 14.18 -7.46
C THR A 44 1.49 14.71 -7.10
N ASN A 45 1.78 15.91 -7.57
CA ASN A 45 3.01 16.61 -7.26
C ASN A 45 2.81 17.48 -6.02
N LEU A 46 3.41 17.07 -4.90
CA LEU A 46 3.27 17.76 -3.62
C LEU A 46 3.92 19.14 -3.60
N THR A 47 4.86 19.42 -4.49
CA THR A 47 5.43 20.75 -4.62
C THR A 47 4.37 21.77 -5.04
N LEU A 48 3.42 21.33 -5.87
CA LEU A 48 2.31 22.17 -6.35
C LEU A 48 1.08 22.05 -5.47
N ARG A 49 0.92 20.95 -4.75
CA ARG A 49 -0.24 20.65 -3.90
C ARG A 49 0.21 20.15 -2.52
N PRO A 50 0.85 21.02 -1.72
CA PRO A 50 1.41 20.58 -0.43
C PRO A 50 0.36 20.13 0.58
N GLU A 51 -0.88 20.59 0.46
CA GLU A 51 -1.98 20.22 1.35
C GLU A 51 -2.30 18.72 1.28
N VAL A 52 -2.00 18.08 0.17
CA VAL A 52 -2.26 16.64 -0.03
C VAL A 52 -1.37 15.81 0.89
N ALA A 53 -0.14 16.25 1.15
CA ALA A 53 0.76 15.57 2.08
C ALA A 53 0.15 15.50 3.49
N ALA A 54 -0.44 16.59 3.95
CA ALA A 54 -1.10 16.61 5.27
C ALA A 54 -2.32 15.70 5.30
N THR A 55 -3.09 15.65 4.22
CA THR A 55 -4.28 14.80 4.11
C THR A 55 -3.94 13.33 4.31
N TYR A 56 -2.82 12.85 3.77
CA TYR A 56 -2.42 11.44 3.83
C TYR A 56 -1.34 11.17 4.89
N GLY A 57 -0.89 12.19 5.62
CA GLY A 57 0.15 12.01 6.63
C GLY A 57 1.51 11.63 6.06
N VAL A 58 1.84 12.15 4.88
CA VAL A 58 3.07 11.82 4.15
C VAL A 58 4.27 12.50 4.79
N ARG A 59 5.31 11.72 5.09
CA ARG A 59 6.56 12.22 5.67
C ARG A 59 7.71 12.20 4.68
N SER A 60 7.65 11.33 3.70
CA SER A 60 8.71 11.17 2.70
C SER A 60 8.13 10.78 1.37
N VAL A 61 8.85 11.06 0.30
CA VAL A 61 8.48 10.71 -1.06
C VAL A 61 9.59 9.85 -1.68
N PRO A 62 9.30 8.97 -2.64
CA PRO A 62 7.98 8.67 -3.15
C PRO A 62 7.10 7.97 -2.11
N TRP A 63 5.81 8.30 -2.11
CA TRP A 63 4.81 7.67 -1.25
C TRP A 63 3.72 7.08 -2.14
N VAL A 64 3.41 5.80 -1.92
CA VAL A 64 2.47 5.06 -2.75
C VAL A 64 1.39 4.45 -1.87
N ARG A 65 0.14 4.54 -2.33
CA ARG A 65 -0.96 3.78 -1.75
C ARG A 65 -1.53 2.88 -2.82
N ILE A 66 -1.56 1.58 -2.54
CA ILE A 66 -2.18 0.58 -3.41
C ILE A 66 -3.33 -0.06 -2.63
N GLY A 67 -4.57 0.22 -3.02
CA GLY A 67 -5.72 -0.16 -2.22
C GLY A 67 -5.59 0.43 -0.81
N PRO A 68 -5.60 -0.40 0.25
CA PRO A 68 -5.43 0.09 1.62
C PRO A 68 -3.97 0.24 2.05
N PHE A 69 -3.00 -0.20 1.23
CA PHE A 69 -1.59 -0.29 1.63
C PHE A 69 -0.84 0.99 1.34
N GLU A 70 -0.20 1.57 2.37
CA GLU A 70 0.64 2.77 2.25
C GLU A 70 2.10 2.35 2.32
N LEU A 71 2.86 2.65 1.28
CA LEU A 71 4.24 2.22 1.11
C LEU A 71 5.12 3.44 0.84
N GLU A 72 6.26 3.53 1.52
CA GLU A 72 7.18 4.64 1.39
C GLU A 72 8.48 4.19 0.73
N GLY A 73 9.14 5.15 0.05
CA GLY A 73 10.48 4.97 -0.48
C GLY A 73 10.51 4.34 -1.87
N LEU A 74 11.73 4.15 -2.37
CA LEU A 74 11.97 3.55 -3.67
C LEU A 74 11.54 2.09 -3.68
N ARG A 75 10.62 1.77 -4.59
CA ARG A 75 10.14 0.40 -4.76
C ARG A 75 10.09 0.04 -6.23
N SER A 76 10.58 -1.14 -6.55
CA SER A 76 10.54 -1.68 -7.91
C SER A 76 9.15 -2.25 -8.21
N GLN A 77 8.90 -2.54 -9.49
CA GLN A 77 7.69 -3.22 -9.90
C GLN A 77 7.52 -4.57 -9.18
N GLY A 78 8.61 -5.32 -9.02
CA GLY A 78 8.59 -6.60 -8.32
C GLY A 78 8.23 -6.49 -6.84
N GLU A 79 8.54 -5.35 -6.21
CA GLU A 79 8.18 -5.10 -4.82
C GLU A 79 6.73 -4.60 -4.67
N LEU A 80 6.22 -3.83 -5.63
CA LEU A 80 4.87 -3.27 -5.58
C LEU A 80 3.80 -4.27 -6.02
N ARG A 81 4.13 -5.13 -6.98
CA ARG A 81 3.18 -6.08 -7.55
C ARG A 81 2.52 -7.01 -6.54
N PRO A 82 3.25 -7.60 -5.57
CA PRO A 82 2.61 -8.46 -4.56
C PRO A 82 1.54 -7.73 -3.76
N TRP A 83 1.76 -6.47 -3.41
CA TRP A 83 0.75 -5.68 -2.67
C TRP A 83 -0.51 -5.47 -3.49
N ALA A 84 -0.37 -5.22 -4.80
CA ALA A 84 -1.52 -5.09 -5.68
C ALA A 84 -2.30 -6.40 -5.77
N GLU A 85 -1.61 -7.54 -5.84
CA GLU A 85 -2.23 -8.84 -6.00
C GLU A 85 -3.01 -9.30 -4.75
N ILE A 86 -2.56 -8.90 -3.55
CA ILE A 86 -3.21 -9.29 -2.29
C ILE A 86 -4.15 -8.23 -1.73
N SER A 87 -4.32 -7.12 -2.44
CA SER A 87 -5.23 -6.06 -2.03
C SER A 87 -6.67 -6.60 -1.93
N GLY A 88 -7.36 -6.21 -0.87
CA GLY A 88 -8.74 -6.63 -0.64
C GLY A 88 -8.90 -7.98 0.04
N THR A 89 -7.80 -8.67 0.35
CA THR A 89 -7.86 -9.97 1.03
C THR A 89 -7.52 -9.83 2.51
N ILE A 90 -7.99 -10.78 3.33
CA ILE A 90 -7.63 -10.83 4.76
C ILE A 90 -6.14 -11.12 4.91
N GLU A 91 -5.60 -12.03 4.10
CA GLU A 91 -4.18 -12.36 4.09
C GLU A 91 -3.33 -11.14 3.74
N GLY A 92 -3.77 -10.34 2.78
CA GLY A 92 -3.09 -9.10 2.39
C GLY A 92 -3.06 -8.09 3.51
N MET A 93 -4.18 -7.89 4.20
CA MET A 93 -4.25 -6.98 5.33
C MET A 93 -3.39 -7.49 6.50
N ALA A 94 -3.36 -8.80 6.74
CA ALA A 94 -2.51 -9.41 7.76
C ALA A 94 -1.03 -9.17 7.44
N GLU A 95 -0.61 -9.31 6.19
CA GLU A 95 0.75 -9.03 5.76
C GLU A 95 1.10 -7.56 5.96
N TYR A 96 0.18 -6.67 5.67
CA TYR A 96 0.36 -5.24 5.88
C TYR A 96 0.53 -4.92 7.37
N PHE A 97 -0.28 -5.50 8.23
CA PHE A 97 -0.14 -5.34 9.68
C PHE A 97 1.23 -5.83 10.17
N ASN A 98 1.68 -6.98 9.65
CA ASN A 98 2.99 -7.52 9.97
C ASN A 98 4.11 -6.53 9.59
N GLU A 99 4.03 -5.96 8.41
CA GLU A 99 5.00 -4.96 7.93
C GLU A 99 4.99 -3.71 8.81
N LEU A 100 3.80 -3.21 9.16
CA LEU A 100 3.67 -2.05 10.03
C LEU A 100 4.25 -2.31 11.42
N LEU A 101 3.99 -3.47 11.98
CA LEU A 101 4.49 -3.84 13.31
C LEU A 101 6.02 -3.99 13.29
N LYS A 102 6.59 -4.57 12.23
CA LYS A 102 8.05 -4.67 12.07
C LYS A 102 8.71 -3.31 12.02
N ASN A 103 8.03 -2.31 11.46
CA ASN A 103 8.56 -0.96 11.33
C ASN A 103 8.21 -0.05 12.51
N GLY A 104 7.65 -0.61 13.59
CA GLY A 104 7.29 0.16 14.78
C GLY A 104 6.07 1.06 14.61
N ALA A 105 5.23 0.79 13.63
CA ALA A 105 4.05 1.61 13.30
C ALA A 105 2.77 1.06 13.93
N SER A 106 2.82 0.66 15.19
CA SER A 106 1.67 0.10 15.90
C SER A 106 0.47 1.04 15.97
N ASN A 107 0.72 2.36 16.03
CA ASN A 107 -0.35 3.36 16.02
C ASN A 107 -1.18 3.31 14.73
N LYS A 108 -0.54 3.02 13.60
CA LYS A 108 -1.23 2.88 12.33
C LYS A 108 -2.15 1.66 12.33
N VAL A 109 -1.69 0.55 12.92
CA VAL A 109 -2.51 -0.66 13.07
C VAL A 109 -3.75 -0.35 13.91
N LEU A 110 -3.58 0.35 15.04
CA LEU A 110 -4.71 0.74 15.88
C LEU A 110 -5.69 1.64 15.14
N SER A 111 -5.20 2.58 14.35
CA SER A 111 -6.05 3.46 13.53
C SER A 111 -6.87 2.68 12.53
N LEU A 112 -6.27 1.69 11.87
CA LEU A 112 -6.96 0.85 10.90
C LEU A 112 -8.03 -0.01 11.56
N LEU A 113 -7.74 -0.57 12.74
CA LEU A 113 -8.71 -1.37 13.50
C LEU A 113 -9.90 -0.53 13.96
N ALA A 114 -9.64 0.73 14.36
CA ALA A 114 -10.70 1.65 14.79
C ALA A 114 -11.59 2.07 13.62
N ALA A 115 -11.00 2.19 12.42
CA ALA A 115 -11.73 2.64 11.24
C ALA A 115 -12.64 1.56 10.65
N ASP A 116 -12.24 0.28 10.76
CA ASP A 116 -12.98 -0.83 10.16
C ASP A 116 -12.80 -2.10 10.98
N ALA A 117 -13.88 -2.58 11.59
CA ALA A 117 -13.87 -3.78 12.43
C ALA A 117 -13.45 -5.04 11.66
N THR A 118 -13.62 -5.08 10.34
CA THR A 118 -13.21 -6.23 9.53
C THR A 118 -11.68 -6.42 9.54
N HIS A 119 -10.93 -5.37 9.78
CA HIS A 119 -9.47 -5.46 9.91
C HIS A 119 -9.04 -6.29 11.12
N PHE A 120 -9.92 -6.45 12.11
CA PHE A 120 -9.65 -7.29 13.26
C PHE A 120 -9.45 -8.75 12.86
N ASN A 121 -10.16 -9.22 11.85
CA ASN A 121 -9.99 -10.58 11.32
C ASN A 121 -8.59 -10.77 10.73
N ALA A 122 -8.04 -9.75 10.08
CA ALA A 122 -6.68 -9.79 9.54
C ALA A 122 -5.66 -9.88 10.67
N LEU A 123 -5.86 -9.14 11.76
CA LEU A 123 -4.98 -9.20 12.91
C LEU A 123 -5.02 -10.57 13.57
N LEU A 124 -6.21 -11.16 13.73
CA LEU A 124 -6.35 -12.52 14.26
C LEU A 124 -5.65 -13.54 13.37
N HIS A 125 -5.76 -13.39 12.06
CA HIS A 125 -5.07 -14.25 11.11
C HIS A 125 -3.55 -14.17 11.29
N LEU A 126 -3.02 -12.96 11.45
CA LEU A 126 -1.59 -12.74 11.68
C LEU A 126 -1.14 -13.40 12.99
N LEU A 127 -1.90 -13.23 14.06
CA LEU A 127 -1.57 -13.83 15.37
C LEU A 127 -1.57 -15.35 15.30
N ALA A 128 -2.51 -15.95 14.58
CA ALA A 128 -2.56 -17.39 14.38
C ALA A 128 -1.33 -17.90 13.63
N ARG A 129 -0.86 -17.16 12.62
CA ARG A 129 0.38 -17.47 11.91
C ARG A 129 1.59 -17.43 12.82
N ALA A 130 1.70 -16.37 13.63
CA ALA A 130 2.82 -16.20 14.56
C ALA A 130 2.85 -17.33 15.59
N ASP A 131 1.67 -17.72 16.12
CA ASP A 131 1.56 -18.82 17.07
C ASP A 131 2.00 -20.15 16.43
N THR A 132 1.59 -20.40 15.19
CA THR A 132 2.00 -21.59 14.44
C THR A 132 3.53 -21.61 14.25
N GLU A 133 4.12 -20.49 13.92
CA GLU A 133 5.58 -20.37 13.73
C GLU A 133 6.35 -20.60 15.03
N LEU A 134 5.78 -20.21 16.17
CA LEU A 134 6.42 -20.38 17.47
C LEU A 134 6.42 -21.82 17.96
N HIS A 135 5.58 -22.67 17.41
CA HIS A 135 5.48 -24.07 17.78
C HIS A 135 6.43 -25.01 17.03
N VAL A 136 7.32 -24.48 16.25
CA VAL A 136 8.30 -25.26 15.48
C VAL A 136 9.40 -25.81 16.37
#